data_d4ae6cc9dc16c735cd9958e85216a6f7
#
_entry.id   d4ae6cc9dc16c735cd9958e85216a6f7
#
_cell.length_a   1.000
_cell.length_b   1.000
_cell.length_c   1.000
_cell.angle_alpha   90.00
_cell.angle_beta   90.00
_cell.angle_gamma   90.00
#
_symmetry.space_group_name_H-M   'P 1'
#
loop_
_entity.id
_entity.type
_entity.pdbx_description
1 polymer ?
#
loop_
_entity_poly.entity_id
_entity_poly.type
_entity_poly.pdbx_seq_one_letter_code
_entity_poly.pdbx_strand_id
1 'polypeptide(L)'
;MSIVNRVAESGLIQFDPATLVKDMVVSVVSLSDFLHEESILREKPFRQAITAHDWTHYTGQYVAIQIDQETLVPQWAAMLVTSCLLPHVQGVCLGSHGSALDMAYESALEKLEAKDYCNKNIIIKGCN
;
A
#
# COMPACT_ATOMS: atom_id res chain seq x y z
N MET A 1 -3.50 -35.08 -29.10
CA MET A 1 -2.99 -33.84 -29.73
C MET A 1 -2.60 -32.85 -28.66
N SER A 2 -1.32 -32.63 -28.49
CA SER A 2 -0.84 -31.67 -27.51
C SER A 2 -1.01 -30.23 -28.03
N ILE A 3 -1.56 -29.35 -27.19
CA ILE A 3 -1.64 -27.96 -27.54
C ILE A 3 -0.27 -27.33 -27.24
N VAL A 4 0.38 -26.84 -28.30
CA VAL A 4 1.67 -26.20 -28.18
C VAL A 4 1.45 -24.73 -27.82
N ASN A 5 2.00 -24.31 -26.69
CA ASN A 5 1.97 -22.90 -26.30
C ASN A 5 3.10 -22.16 -27.05
N ARG A 6 2.76 -21.59 -28.22
CA ARG A 6 3.72 -20.88 -29.06
C ARG A 6 4.34 -19.66 -28.36
N VAL A 7 3.62 -19.05 -27.44
CA VAL A 7 4.13 -17.91 -26.67
C VAL A 7 5.27 -18.37 -25.75
N ALA A 8 5.09 -19.50 -25.06
CA ALA A 8 6.12 -20.06 -24.20
C ALA A 8 7.36 -20.48 -24.99
N GLU A 9 7.17 -21.03 -26.20
CA GLU A 9 8.28 -21.50 -27.06
C GLU A 9 9.00 -20.38 -27.80
N SER A 10 8.37 -19.21 -27.95
CA SER A 10 8.93 -18.10 -28.74
C SER A 10 10.01 -17.29 -28.00
N GLY A 11 10.31 -17.62 -26.75
CA GLY A 11 11.24 -16.84 -25.93
C GLY A 11 10.71 -15.49 -25.47
N LEU A 12 9.40 -15.26 -25.66
CA LEU A 12 8.75 -14.05 -25.15
C LEU A 12 8.67 -14.09 -23.61
N ILE A 13 8.98 -12.96 -23.00
CA ILE A 13 8.79 -12.81 -21.56
C ILE A 13 7.38 -12.32 -21.30
N GLN A 14 6.63 -13.09 -20.51
CA GLN A 14 5.34 -12.66 -20.00
C GLN A 14 5.55 -11.92 -18.68
N PHE A 15 5.11 -10.67 -18.62
CA PHE A 15 5.21 -9.84 -17.44
C PHE A 15 3.82 -9.57 -16.89
N ASP A 16 3.55 -10.10 -15.70
CA ASP A 16 2.30 -9.88 -14.98
C ASP A 16 2.56 -8.97 -13.79
N PRO A 17 2.17 -7.68 -13.85
CA PRO A 17 2.41 -6.75 -12.74
C PRO A 17 1.79 -7.21 -11.42
N ALA A 18 0.68 -7.94 -11.45
CA ALA A 18 0.03 -8.43 -10.24
C ALA A 18 0.93 -9.35 -9.41
N THR A 19 1.86 -10.06 -10.05
CA THR A 19 2.80 -10.94 -9.33
C THR A 19 3.78 -10.18 -8.46
N LEU A 20 4.04 -8.90 -8.77
CA LEU A 20 4.98 -8.07 -8.02
C LEU A 20 4.51 -7.79 -6.60
N VAL A 21 3.20 -7.74 -6.38
CA VAL A 21 2.59 -7.34 -5.10
C VAL A 21 1.81 -8.48 -4.44
N LYS A 22 1.87 -9.69 -4.97
CA LYS A 22 1.08 -10.83 -4.47
C LYS A 22 1.34 -11.18 -3.02
N ASP A 23 2.56 -10.96 -2.53
CA ASP A 23 2.97 -11.26 -1.16
C ASP A 23 2.95 -10.02 -0.26
N MET A 24 2.52 -8.87 -0.79
CA MET A 24 2.44 -7.63 -0.04
C MET A 24 1.08 -7.48 0.62
N VAL A 25 1.08 -6.99 1.85
CA VAL A 25 -0.15 -6.69 2.58
C VAL A 25 -0.38 -5.19 2.55
N VAL A 26 -1.57 -4.80 2.15
CA VAL A 26 -2.02 -3.41 2.10
C VAL A 26 -3.17 -3.24 3.09
N SER A 27 -3.05 -2.27 3.96
CA SER A 27 -4.05 -1.99 4.99
C SER A 27 -4.43 -0.51 5.01
N VAL A 28 -5.60 -0.23 5.57
CA VAL A 28 -6.10 1.14 5.75
C VAL A 28 -6.30 1.39 7.24
N VAL A 29 -5.78 2.52 7.69
CA VAL A 29 -6.04 3.04 9.03
C VAL A 29 -6.94 4.26 8.87
N SER A 30 -8.16 4.19 9.39
CA SER A 30 -9.08 5.32 9.37
C SER A 30 -8.88 6.17 10.62
N LEU A 31 -8.65 7.46 10.45
CA LEU A 31 -8.54 8.37 11.58
C LEU A 31 -9.83 8.48 12.39
N SER A 32 -10.97 8.22 11.75
CA SER A 32 -12.26 8.22 12.44
C SER A 32 -12.33 7.16 13.56
N ASP A 33 -11.57 6.08 13.45
CA ASP A 33 -11.53 5.02 14.47
C ASP A 33 -10.93 5.50 15.81
N PHE A 34 -10.21 6.62 15.80
CA PHE A 34 -9.56 7.18 16.98
C PHE A 34 -10.28 8.43 17.51
N LEU A 35 -11.42 8.79 16.94
CA LEU A 35 -12.19 9.93 17.37
C LEU A 35 -13.16 9.53 18.49
N HIS A 36 -13.31 10.42 19.47
CA HIS A 36 -14.18 10.17 20.61
C HIS A 36 -15.68 10.31 20.24
N GLU A 37 -15.97 11.25 19.34
CA GLU A 37 -17.28 11.44 18.74
C GLU A 37 -17.09 11.47 17.22
N GLU A 38 -18.03 10.93 16.46
CA GLU A 38 -17.88 10.60 15.04
C GLU A 38 -17.35 11.72 14.12
N SER A 39 -17.34 12.97 14.59
CA SER A 39 -16.97 14.10 13.74
C SER A 39 -15.99 15.10 14.36
N ILE A 40 -15.63 14.94 15.63
CA ILE A 40 -14.80 15.95 16.32
C ILE A 40 -13.54 15.28 16.90
N LEU A 41 -12.37 15.79 16.47
CA LEU A 41 -11.12 15.38 17.06
C LEU A 41 -10.85 16.22 18.32
N ARG A 42 -10.73 15.54 19.46
CA ARG A 42 -10.27 16.11 20.72
C ARG A 42 -8.85 15.63 20.98
N GLU A 43 -7.92 16.54 21.20
CA GLU A 43 -6.50 16.24 21.26
C GLU A 43 -6.15 15.19 22.31
N LYS A 44 -6.61 15.36 23.56
CA LYS A 44 -6.22 14.47 24.65
C LYS A 44 -6.74 13.05 24.47
N PRO A 45 -8.06 12.81 24.23
CA PRO A 45 -8.55 11.46 23.95
C PRO A 45 -7.92 10.85 22.70
N PHE A 46 -7.69 11.64 21.65
CA PHE A 46 -7.05 11.16 20.44
C PHE A 46 -5.63 10.67 20.72
N ARG A 47 -4.83 11.44 21.42
CA ARG A 47 -3.45 11.05 21.77
C ARG A 47 -3.43 9.81 22.66
N GLN A 48 -4.39 9.67 23.57
CA GLN A 48 -4.50 8.47 24.40
C GLN A 48 -4.83 7.23 23.56
N ALA A 49 -5.77 7.35 22.62
CA ALA A 49 -6.15 6.26 21.72
C ALA A 49 -4.97 5.84 20.83
N ILE A 50 -4.23 6.81 20.29
CA ILE A 50 -3.04 6.54 19.46
C ILE A 50 -1.96 5.84 20.26
N THR A 51 -1.72 6.27 21.49
CA THR A 51 -0.71 5.64 22.37
C THR A 51 -1.10 4.21 22.76
N ALA A 52 -2.39 3.96 22.94
CA ALA A 52 -2.90 2.64 23.35
C ALA A 52 -2.97 1.65 22.18
N HIS A 53 -2.94 2.10 20.93
CA HIS A 53 -3.06 1.24 19.78
C HIS A 53 -1.77 0.46 19.51
N ASP A 54 -1.90 -0.79 19.11
CA ASP A 54 -0.75 -1.63 18.77
C ASP A 54 -0.36 -1.44 17.30
N TRP A 55 0.64 -0.61 17.07
CA TRP A 55 1.15 -0.31 15.73
C TRP A 55 2.02 -1.43 15.15
N THR A 56 2.50 -2.35 15.97
CA THR A 56 3.29 -3.50 15.50
C THR A 56 2.47 -4.44 14.61
N HIS A 57 1.15 -4.38 14.70
CA HIS A 57 0.23 -5.13 13.84
C HIS A 57 0.46 -4.84 12.35
N TYR A 58 0.96 -3.66 12.01
CA TYR A 58 1.18 -3.24 10.62
C TYR A 58 2.61 -3.51 10.12
N THR A 59 3.40 -4.26 10.86
CA THR A 59 4.80 -4.54 10.51
C THR A 59 4.92 -5.15 9.11
N GLY A 60 5.75 -4.54 8.27
CA GLY A 60 6.00 -5.02 6.92
C GLY A 60 4.90 -4.72 5.90
N GLN A 61 3.86 -4.00 6.28
CA GLN A 61 2.73 -3.69 5.41
C GLN A 61 2.89 -2.33 4.74
N TYR A 62 2.10 -2.12 3.66
CA TYR A 62 1.85 -0.81 3.08
C TYR A 62 0.53 -0.29 3.63
N VAL A 63 0.53 0.90 4.22
CA VAL A 63 -0.61 1.41 4.96
C VAL A 63 -1.04 2.76 4.41
N ALA A 64 -2.34 2.91 4.14
CA ALA A 64 -2.96 4.19 3.85
C ALA A 64 -3.64 4.73 5.11
N ILE A 65 -3.39 5.99 5.41
CA ILE A 65 -4.13 6.71 6.45
C ILE A 65 -5.27 7.43 5.75
N GLN A 66 -6.49 7.02 6.07
CA GLN A 66 -7.70 7.56 5.47
C GLN A 66 -8.31 8.61 6.40
N ILE A 67 -8.57 9.78 5.82
CA ILE A 67 -9.27 10.87 6.49
C ILE A 67 -10.64 10.98 5.85
N ASP A 68 -11.69 10.84 6.68
CA ASP A 68 -13.05 10.99 6.22
C ASP A 68 -13.33 12.47 5.92
N GLN A 69 -13.93 12.74 4.75
CA GLN A 69 -14.17 14.12 4.29
C GLN A 69 -15.12 14.90 5.19
N GLU A 70 -15.98 14.22 5.91
CA GLU A 70 -16.94 14.83 6.84
C GLU A 70 -16.32 15.22 8.18
N THR A 71 -15.08 14.81 8.42
CA THR A 71 -14.39 15.03 9.69
C THR A 71 -13.36 16.16 9.55
N LEU A 72 -13.44 17.15 10.42
CA LEU A 72 -12.42 18.18 10.54
C LEU A 72 -11.24 17.62 11.33
N VAL A 73 -10.21 17.20 10.61
CA VAL A 73 -8.99 16.62 11.20
C VAL A 73 -7.82 17.57 10.96
N PRO A 74 -7.16 18.08 12.01
CA PRO A 74 -5.96 18.88 11.82
C PRO A 74 -4.81 18.03 11.27
N GLN A 75 -3.92 18.68 10.53
CA GLN A 75 -2.78 17.99 9.89
C GLN A 75 -1.89 17.24 10.89
N TRP A 76 -1.75 17.78 12.10
CA TRP A 76 -0.90 17.14 13.10
C TRP A 76 -1.40 15.72 13.49
N ALA A 77 -2.70 15.47 13.39
CA ALA A 77 -3.27 14.15 13.69
C ALA A 77 -2.76 13.09 12.73
N ALA A 78 -2.82 13.38 11.43
CA ALA A 78 -2.27 12.48 10.41
C ALA A 78 -0.76 12.30 10.55
N MET A 79 -0.04 13.36 10.87
CA MET A 79 1.40 13.32 11.11
C MET A 79 1.75 12.46 12.33
N LEU A 80 0.97 12.55 13.39
CA LEU A 80 1.17 11.73 14.59
C LEU A 80 1.00 10.23 14.27
N VAL A 81 -0.07 9.88 13.56
CA VAL A 81 -0.31 8.48 13.15
C VAL A 81 0.80 8.00 12.22
N THR A 82 1.23 8.83 11.28
CA THR A 82 2.36 8.53 10.40
C THR A 82 3.61 8.21 11.21
N SER A 83 3.93 9.03 12.21
CA SER A 83 5.11 8.83 13.05
C SER A 83 5.06 7.52 13.84
N CYS A 84 3.85 7.08 14.23
CA CYS A 84 3.66 5.80 14.91
C CYS A 84 3.82 4.61 13.97
N LEU A 85 3.43 4.76 12.71
CA LEU A 85 3.50 3.68 11.71
C LEU A 85 4.91 3.52 11.12
N LEU A 86 5.64 4.61 10.89
CA LEU A 86 6.92 4.60 10.18
C LEU A 86 7.92 3.54 10.67
N PRO A 87 8.09 3.30 12.00
CA PRO A 87 9.04 2.30 12.45
C PRO A 87 8.68 0.86 12.07
N HIS A 88 7.45 0.60 11.69
CA HIS A 88 6.93 -0.75 11.51
C HIS A 88 6.62 -1.11 10.06
N VAL A 89 6.19 -0.15 9.24
CA VAL A 89 5.65 -0.38 7.91
C VAL A 89 6.72 -0.33 6.82
N GLN A 90 6.43 -0.92 5.67
CA GLN A 90 7.22 -0.77 4.45
C GLN A 90 6.98 0.58 3.78
N GLY A 91 5.76 1.09 3.88
CA GLY A 91 5.41 2.40 3.37
C GLY A 91 4.08 2.86 3.96
N VAL A 92 3.91 4.18 4.03
CA VAL A 92 2.70 4.82 4.53
C VAL A 92 2.37 6.02 3.64
N CYS A 93 1.09 6.21 3.37
CA CYS A 93 0.59 7.36 2.62
C CYS A 93 -0.72 7.85 3.20
N LEU A 94 -1.08 9.08 2.86
CA LEU A 94 -2.42 9.61 3.11
C LEU A 94 -3.28 9.30 1.89
N GLY A 95 -4.42 8.67 2.09
CA GLY A 95 -5.33 8.35 1.00
C GLY A 95 -6.14 7.09 1.24
N SER A 96 -6.40 6.36 0.17
CA SER A 96 -7.22 5.16 0.16
C SER A 96 -6.38 3.89 0.08
N HIS A 97 -7.04 2.74 0.17
CA HIS A 97 -6.42 1.45 -0.12
C HIS A 97 -5.71 1.45 -1.49
N GLY A 98 -6.35 2.05 -2.51
CA GLY A 98 -5.74 2.17 -3.84
C GLY A 98 -4.45 2.97 -3.83
N SER A 99 -4.36 4.05 -3.03
CA SER A 99 -3.13 4.84 -2.89
C SER A 99 -1.99 4.02 -2.30
N ALA A 100 -2.26 3.21 -1.29
CA ALA A 100 -1.26 2.32 -0.69
C ALA A 100 -0.84 1.20 -1.64
N LEU A 101 -1.79 0.67 -2.39
CA LEU A 101 -1.51 -0.33 -3.42
C LEU A 101 -0.60 0.23 -4.52
N ASP A 102 -0.87 1.44 -4.99
CA ASP A 102 -0.01 2.13 -5.97
C ASP A 102 1.41 2.29 -5.44
N MET A 103 1.56 2.66 -4.18
CA MET A 103 2.87 2.78 -3.53
C MET A 103 3.60 1.44 -3.49
N ALA A 104 2.88 0.35 -3.22
CA ALA A 104 3.45 -1.00 -3.24
C ALA A 104 3.92 -1.39 -4.64
N TYR A 105 3.14 -1.09 -5.68
CA TYR A 105 3.53 -1.32 -7.07
C TYR A 105 4.77 -0.51 -7.45
N GLU A 106 4.81 0.77 -7.12
CA GLU A 106 5.97 1.64 -7.41
C GLU A 106 7.24 1.07 -6.76
N SER A 107 7.16 0.69 -5.50
CA SER A 107 8.28 0.10 -4.78
C SER A 107 8.76 -1.20 -5.43
N ALA A 108 7.84 -2.04 -5.86
CA ALA A 108 8.18 -3.30 -6.54
C ALA A 108 8.80 -3.06 -7.91
N LEU A 109 8.27 -2.10 -8.67
CA LEU A 109 8.80 -1.75 -9.99
C LEU A 109 10.22 -1.19 -9.91
N GLU A 110 10.54 -0.40 -8.90
CA GLU A 110 11.88 0.14 -8.69
C GLU A 110 12.94 -0.95 -8.46
N LYS A 111 12.52 -2.11 -7.96
CA LYS A 111 13.42 -3.25 -7.72
C LYS A 111 13.68 -4.11 -8.94
N LEU A 112 12.93 -3.89 -10.03
CA LEU A 112 13.16 -4.62 -11.28
C LEU A 112 14.48 -4.19 -11.90
N GLU A 113 15.21 -5.18 -12.40
CA GLU A 113 16.45 -4.92 -13.10
C GLU A 113 16.23 -4.90 -14.62
N ALA A 114 16.51 -3.75 -15.23
CA ALA A 114 16.30 -3.55 -16.66
C ALA A 114 17.09 -4.56 -17.51
N LYS A 115 18.24 -5.02 -17.03
CA LYS A 115 19.07 -6.01 -17.74
C LYS A 115 18.33 -7.33 -18.01
N ASP A 116 17.38 -7.70 -17.15
CA ASP A 116 16.62 -8.94 -17.31
C ASP A 116 15.65 -8.88 -18.49
N TYR A 117 15.35 -7.67 -18.97
CA TYR A 117 14.40 -7.41 -20.04
C TYR A 117 15.04 -6.82 -21.30
N CYS A 118 16.34 -6.52 -21.24
CA CYS A 118 17.06 -5.85 -22.31
C CYS A 118 17.11 -6.73 -23.57
N ASN A 119 16.78 -6.14 -24.73
CA ASN A 119 16.76 -6.84 -26.03
C ASN A 119 15.83 -8.05 -26.11
N LYS A 120 14.79 -8.07 -25.27
CA LYS A 120 13.80 -9.15 -25.25
C LYS A 120 12.42 -8.60 -25.59
N ASN A 121 11.63 -9.43 -26.21
CA ASN A 121 10.23 -9.13 -26.47
C ASN A 121 9.40 -9.45 -25.23
N ILE A 122 8.58 -8.51 -24.77
CA ILE A 122 7.83 -8.62 -23.53
C ILE A 122 6.34 -8.47 -23.82
N ILE A 123 5.55 -9.36 -23.26
CA ILE A 123 4.09 -9.23 -23.24
C ILE A 123 3.70 -8.84 -21.82
N ILE A 124 3.04 -7.70 -21.67
CA ILE A 124 2.52 -7.23 -20.37
C ILE A 124 1.07 -7.67 -20.26
N LYS A 125 0.78 -8.44 -19.22
CA LYS A 125 -0.58 -8.85 -18.92
C LYS A 125 -1.33 -7.68 -18.32
N GLY A 126 -2.51 -7.38 -18.87
CA GLY A 126 -3.37 -6.35 -18.33
C GLY A 126 -4.01 -6.78 -17.02
N CYS A 127 -4.27 -5.79 -16.15
CA CYS A 127 -5.05 -6.00 -14.95
C CYS A 127 -6.55 -5.96 -15.31
N ASN A 128 -7.30 -6.98 -14.90
CA ASN A 128 -8.76 -6.98 -14.97
C ASN A 128 -9.32 -6.48 -13.64
#